data_668311884d9c9be71524c5977ae00d06
#
_entry.id   668311884d9c9be71524c5977ae00d06
#
_cell.length_a   1.000
_cell.length_b   1.000
_cell.length_c   1.000
_cell.angle_alpha   90.00
_cell.angle_beta   90.00
_cell.angle_gamma   90.00
#
_symmetry.space_group_name_H-M   'P 1'
#
loop_
_entity.id
_entity.type
_entity.pdbx_description
1 polymer ?
#
loop_
_entity_poly.entity_id
_entity_poly.type
_entity_poly.pdbx_seq_one_letter_code
_entity_poly.pdbx_strand_id
1 'polypeptide(L)'
;MRAIGLMKHGGPEVLELIEVPEVKAEADEILVQVFCAAINPTDILARNGGIAERQKPYHPPYVPGMDISGKVVEIGESVKTRLKKGDAVMAMVIPNGQHGAYREQIALKSGAVVPIPEGVSFEEACTLPMNGLTAKLSLELLNLNSGDKLAVTGSAGAYGGYMIQIAKTLGLYVIADTSEKDQNLIKSLGADLSLPRGEEFIKHILERFPEGVDGLADGALLNEKAVAAVKNGGSFTAVRGYQGTAERDINFTQTWVRTQDCMYEKLDDLRKLVNANKVSLRLADTFSPSQVSEAHKRFESGGVRGRLVIKFN
;
A
#
# COMPACT_ATOMS: atom_id res chain seq x y z
N MET A 1 -3.85 -21.16 16.67
CA MET A 1 -3.82 -20.97 15.20
C MET A 1 -2.42 -20.58 14.74
N ARG A 2 -2.12 -20.82 13.47
CA ARG A 2 -0.80 -20.51 12.91
C ARG A 2 -0.69 -19.05 12.49
N ALA A 3 0.51 -18.49 12.67
CA ALA A 3 0.91 -17.17 12.17
C ALA A 3 2.38 -17.22 11.73
N ILE A 4 2.81 -16.24 10.96
CA ILE A 4 4.21 -15.99 10.67
C ILE A 4 4.65 -14.82 11.54
N GLY A 5 5.63 -15.07 12.39
CA GLY A 5 6.11 -14.07 13.35
C GLY A 5 7.62 -14.10 13.52
N LEU A 6 8.10 -13.16 14.34
CA LEU A 6 9.51 -13.09 14.71
C LEU A 6 9.66 -12.83 16.21
N MET A 7 10.64 -13.49 16.84
CA MET A 7 11.00 -13.29 18.25
C MET A 7 12.03 -12.18 18.43
N LYS A 8 12.81 -11.85 17.40
CA LYS A 8 13.86 -10.82 17.37
C LYS A 8 13.94 -10.23 15.97
N HIS A 9 14.37 -8.99 15.88
CA HIS A 9 14.65 -8.35 14.59
C HIS A 9 15.86 -9.00 13.89
N GLY A 10 15.82 -9.01 12.55
CA GLY A 10 16.91 -9.60 11.76
C GLY A 10 16.63 -9.66 10.26
N GLY A 11 17.38 -10.48 9.57
CA GLY A 11 17.19 -10.81 8.17
C GLY A 11 15.91 -11.63 7.92
N PRO A 12 15.63 -12.00 6.67
CA PRO A 12 14.43 -12.78 6.32
C PRO A 12 14.29 -14.11 7.07
N GLU A 13 15.38 -14.69 7.53
CA GLU A 13 15.45 -15.95 8.26
C GLU A 13 14.82 -15.93 9.65
N VAL A 14 14.55 -14.75 10.21
CA VAL A 14 13.92 -14.63 11.53
C VAL A 14 12.40 -14.81 11.49
N LEU A 15 11.82 -14.84 10.27
CA LEU A 15 10.39 -15.11 10.10
C LEU A 15 10.14 -16.60 10.17
N GLU A 16 9.34 -17.00 11.14
CA GLU A 16 9.02 -18.40 11.43
C GLU A 16 7.51 -18.62 11.50
N LEU A 17 7.08 -19.82 11.16
CA LEU A 17 5.71 -20.24 11.42
C LEU A 17 5.58 -20.55 12.91
N ILE A 18 4.70 -19.85 13.59
CA ILE A 18 4.50 -19.91 15.04
C ILE A 18 3.04 -20.21 15.38
N GLU A 19 2.81 -20.71 16.57
CA GLU A 19 1.47 -20.82 17.16
C GLU A 19 1.16 -19.54 17.96
N VAL A 20 -0.01 -18.98 17.72
CA VAL A 20 -0.55 -17.83 18.47
C VAL A 20 -1.95 -18.18 19.01
N PRO A 21 -2.43 -17.51 20.06
CA PRO A 21 -3.78 -17.74 20.58
C PRO A 21 -4.85 -17.57 19.48
N GLU A 22 -5.90 -18.36 19.55
CA GLU A 22 -7.09 -18.17 18.75
C GLU A 22 -7.74 -16.83 19.09
N VAL A 23 -8.36 -16.21 18.09
CA VAL A 23 -9.08 -14.94 18.25
C VAL A 23 -10.56 -15.15 18.00
N LYS A 24 -11.38 -14.33 18.67
CA LYS A 24 -12.83 -14.20 18.44
C LYS A 24 -13.13 -12.77 18.09
N ALA A 25 -14.24 -12.54 17.40
CA ALA A 25 -14.69 -11.19 17.17
C ALA A 25 -15.24 -10.58 18.47
N GLU A 26 -14.82 -9.38 18.81
CA GLU A 26 -15.51 -8.55 19.79
C GLU A 26 -16.83 -8.04 19.21
N ALA A 27 -17.66 -7.40 20.05
CA ALA A 27 -19.01 -6.98 19.65
C ALA A 27 -19.01 -6.07 18.38
N ASP A 28 -17.98 -5.27 18.16
CA ASP A 28 -17.86 -4.32 17.04
C ASP A 28 -16.85 -4.79 15.96
N GLU A 29 -16.44 -6.06 15.99
CA GLU A 29 -15.45 -6.64 15.10
C GLU A 29 -16.01 -7.68 14.13
N ILE A 30 -15.25 -7.94 13.09
CA ILE A 30 -15.47 -9.02 12.12
C ILE A 30 -14.26 -9.94 12.18
N LEU A 31 -14.48 -11.24 12.44
CA LEU A 31 -13.47 -12.27 12.34
C LEU A 31 -13.36 -12.73 10.89
N VAL A 32 -12.16 -12.65 10.34
CA VAL A 32 -11.84 -13.05 8.97
C VAL A 32 -10.90 -14.24 8.98
N GLN A 33 -11.26 -15.32 8.25
CA GLN A 33 -10.32 -16.36 7.83
C GLN A 33 -9.47 -15.79 6.72
N VAL A 34 -8.19 -15.59 6.96
CA VAL A 34 -7.25 -15.04 5.99
C VAL A 34 -6.85 -16.12 5.00
N PHE A 35 -7.00 -15.83 3.72
CA PHE A 35 -6.53 -16.68 2.63
C PHE A 35 -5.24 -16.15 2.03
N CYS A 36 -5.11 -14.83 1.92
CA CYS A 36 -3.93 -14.18 1.37
C CYS A 36 -3.54 -12.94 2.17
N ALA A 37 -2.23 -12.70 2.27
CA ALA A 37 -1.63 -11.50 2.83
C ALA A 37 -0.52 -10.98 1.91
N ALA A 38 -0.55 -9.69 1.55
CA ALA A 38 0.46 -9.12 0.66
C ALA A 38 1.65 -8.54 1.42
N ILE A 39 2.86 -8.71 0.86
CA ILE A 39 4.12 -8.21 1.46
C ILE A 39 4.29 -6.72 1.15
N ASN A 40 4.61 -5.93 2.16
CA ASN A 40 4.83 -4.50 2.11
C ASN A 40 6.25 -4.09 2.52
N PRO A 41 6.75 -2.92 2.07
CA PRO A 41 7.99 -2.36 2.60
C PRO A 41 7.99 -2.19 4.12
N THR A 42 6.81 -1.93 4.71
CA THR A 42 6.63 -1.79 6.17
C THR A 42 6.88 -3.10 6.90
N ASP A 43 6.56 -4.25 6.28
CA ASP A 43 6.79 -5.57 6.88
C ASP A 43 8.29 -5.87 6.97
N ILE A 44 9.05 -5.43 5.96
CA ILE A 44 10.52 -5.48 5.99
C ILE A 44 11.07 -4.63 7.14
N LEU A 45 10.55 -3.40 7.33
CA LEU A 45 10.95 -2.53 8.43
C LEU A 45 10.55 -3.09 9.80
N ALA A 46 9.39 -3.73 9.90
CA ALA A 46 8.95 -4.40 11.12
C ALA A 46 9.87 -5.58 11.48
N ARG A 47 10.28 -6.35 10.47
CA ARG A 47 11.18 -7.50 10.65
C ARG A 47 12.60 -7.08 11.00
N ASN A 48 13.19 -6.10 10.28
CA ASN A 48 14.61 -5.76 10.42
C ASN A 48 14.91 -4.73 11.53
N GLY A 49 13.88 -4.26 12.25
CA GLY A 49 14.02 -3.28 13.33
C GLY A 49 13.96 -1.81 12.86
N GLY A 50 13.73 -1.55 11.57
CA GLY A 50 13.59 -0.17 11.05
C GLY A 50 12.44 0.63 11.66
N ILE A 51 11.50 -0.06 12.33
CA ILE A 51 10.42 0.55 13.12
C ILE A 51 10.37 0.02 14.56
N ALA A 52 11.50 -0.42 15.12
CA ALA A 52 11.58 -1.00 16.47
C ALA A 52 10.99 -0.08 17.55
N GLU A 53 11.18 1.25 17.43
CA GLU A 53 10.58 2.22 18.36
C GLU A 53 9.05 2.09 18.47
N ARG A 54 8.38 1.76 17.35
CA ARG A 54 6.92 1.56 17.33
C ARG A 54 6.50 0.24 17.93
N GLN A 55 7.41 -0.73 18.00
CA GLN A 55 7.17 -2.05 18.57
C GLN A 55 7.46 -2.12 20.07
N LYS A 56 8.16 -1.13 20.64
CA LYS A 56 8.50 -1.07 22.07
C LYS A 56 7.34 -1.30 23.05
N PRO A 57 6.10 -0.83 22.79
CA PRO A 57 4.97 -1.10 23.68
C PRO A 57 4.53 -2.56 23.71
N TYR A 58 5.01 -3.39 22.80
CA TYR A 58 4.59 -4.77 22.61
C TYR A 58 5.73 -5.74 22.89
N HIS A 59 5.39 -6.99 23.23
CA HIS A 59 6.33 -8.08 23.40
C HIS A 59 6.29 -9.04 22.21
N PRO A 60 7.42 -9.68 21.86
CA PRO A 60 7.43 -10.72 20.84
C PRO A 60 6.56 -11.92 21.27
N PRO A 61 6.07 -12.75 20.34
CA PRO A 61 6.37 -12.65 18.91
C PRO A 61 5.65 -11.46 18.26
N TYR A 62 6.34 -10.81 17.30
CA TYR A 62 5.71 -9.81 16.45
C TYR A 62 5.19 -10.45 15.17
N VAL A 63 3.94 -10.19 14.81
CA VAL A 63 3.32 -10.66 13.57
C VAL A 63 3.20 -9.48 12.60
N PRO A 64 3.93 -9.48 11.46
CA PRO A 64 3.85 -8.44 10.45
C PRO A 64 2.58 -8.56 9.59
N GLY A 65 2.52 -7.71 8.56
CA GLY A 65 1.51 -7.75 7.51
C GLY A 65 0.44 -6.67 7.67
N MET A 66 0.16 -5.99 6.56
CA MET A 66 -0.81 -4.88 6.52
C MET A 66 -1.99 -5.11 5.58
N ASP A 67 -1.99 -6.17 4.78
CA ASP A 67 -3.03 -6.44 3.79
C ASP A 67 -3.54 -7.86 3.92
N ILE A 68 -4.84 -8.04 3.92
CA ILE A 68 -5.47 -9.35 3.85
C ILE A 68 -6.55 -9.41 2.78
N SER A 69 -6.82 -10.64 2.35
CA SER A 69 -8.09 -11.07 1.76
C SER A 69 -8.48 -12.43 2.31
N GLY A 70 -9.77 -12.70 2.40
CA GLY A 70 -10.26 -13.92 3.00
C GLY A 70 -11.77 -13.97 3.08
N LYS A 71 -12.30 -14.75 4.00
CA LYS A 71 -13.75 -14.92 4.20
C LYS A 71 -14.18 -14.54 5.62
N VAL A 72 -15.33 -13.92 5.73
CA VAL A 72 -15.98 -13.63 7.01
C VAL A 72 -16.33 -14.94 7.72
N VAL A 73 -15.87 -15.10 8.95
CA VAL A 73 -16.17 -16.25 9.83
C VAL A 73 -17.26 -15.90 10.84
N GLU A 74 -17.12 -14.75 11.48
CA GLU A 74 -18.01 -14.28 12.53
C GLU A 74 -18.17 -12.74 12.44
N ILE A 75 -19.33 -12.25 12.82
CA ILE A 75 -19.65 -10.82 12.86
C ILE A 75 -20.14 -10.51 14.26
N GLY A 76 -19.49 -9.56 14.95
CA GLY A 76 -19.87 -9.11 16.27
C GLY A 76 -21.27 -8.52 16.31
N GLU A 77 -21.95 -8.67 17.42
CA GLU A 77 -23.39 -8.33 17.59
C GLU A 77 -23.74 -6.85 17.38
N SER A 78 -22.77 -5.96 17.62
CA SER A 78 -22.95 -4.50 17.46
C SER A 78 -22.59 -4.01 16.05
N VAL A 79 -22.06 -4.87 15.17
CA VAL A 79 -21.63 -4.50 13.82
C VAL A 79 -22.82 -4.24 12.92
N LYS A 80 -22.89 -3.02 12.36
CA LYS A 80 -23.86 -2.66 11.32
C LYS A 80 -23.21 -2.80 9.94
N THR A 81 -23.46 -3.90 9.25
CA THR A 81 -22.88 -4.19 7.93
C THR A 81 -23.86 -4.95 7.04
N ARG A 82 -23.60 -4.94 5.72
CA ARG A 82 -24.28 -5.82 4.76
C ARG A 82 -23.54 -7.15 4.55
N LEU A 83 -22.33 -7.27 5.11
CA LEU A 83 -21.54 -8.50 5.04
C LEU A 83 -22.23 -9.64 5.79
N LYS A 84 -22.02 -10.85 5.32
CA LYS A 84 -22.51 -12.10 5.91
C LYS A 84 -21.36 -13.07 6.09
N LYS A 85 -21.54 -14.04 6.98
CA LYS A 85 -20.63 -15.19 7.11
C LYS A 85 -20.46 -15.87 5.76
N GLY A 86 -19.19 -16.10 5.36
CA GLY A 86 -18.80 -16.68 4.09
C GLY A 86 -18.48 -15.66 2.99
N ASP A 87 -18.84 -14.38 3.16
CA ASP A 87 -18.54 -13.34 2.17
C ASP A 87 -17.04 -13.18 2.00
N ALA A 88 -16.61 -13.00 0.75
CA ALA A 88 -15.24 -12.72 0.39
C ALA A 88 -14.92 -11.25 0.66
N VAL A 89 -13.86 -10.99 1.43
CA VAL A 89 -13.49 -9.66 1.92
C VAL A 89 -12.00 -9.38 1.77
N MET A 90 -11.65 -8.10 1.80
CA MET A 90 -10.29 -7.60 1.94
C MET A 90 -10.25 -6.52 3.02
N ALA A 91 -9.08 -6.31 3.62
CA ALA A 91 -8.89 -5.28 4.64
C ALA A 91 -7.45 -4.79 4.69
N MET A 92 -7.28 -3.54 5.15
CA MET A 92 -6.00 -3.06 5.64
C MET A 92 -5.90 -3.34 7.13
N VAL A 93 -4.74 -3.84 7.56
CA VAL A 93 -4.40 -4.16 8.96
C VAL A 93 -3.34 -3.19 9.45
N ILE A 94 -3.48 -2.70 10.67
CA ILE A 94 -2.44 -1.94 11.36
C ILE A 94 -1.75 -2.89 12.34
N PRO A 95 -0.53 -3.40 12.02
CA PRO A 95 0.12 -4.39 12.86
C PRO A 95 0.62 -3.80 14.17
N ASN A 96 0.34 -4.49 15.26
CA ASN A 96 0.82 -4.20 16.60
C ASN A 96 1.06 -5.50 17.39
N GLY A 97 2.25 -5.72 17.93
CA GLY A 97 2.59 -6.94 18.65
C GLY A 97 2.26 -8.19 17.82
N GLN A 98 1.35 -9.01 18.34
CA GLN A 98 0.89 -10.23 17.66
C GLN A 98 -0.23 -9.97 16.62
N HIS A 99 -0.81 -8.78 16.58
CA HIS A 99 -1.88 -8.44 15.67
C HIS A 99 -1.33 -7.89 14.35
N GLY A 100 -1.18 -8.75 13.35
CA GLY A 100 -0.75 -8.44 11.99
C GLY A 100 -1.38 -9.40 10.99
N ALA A 101 -1.27 -9.10 9.70
CA ALA A 101 -1.95 -9.81 8.63
C ALA A 101 -1.39 -11.22 8.35
N TYR A 102 -0.17 -11.54 8.81
CA TYR A 102 0.48 -12.80 8.50
C TYR A 102 -0.01 -13.93 9.42
N ARG A 103 -1.29 -14.21 9.40
CA ARG A 103 -1.95 -15.21 10.28
C ARG A 103 -3.19 -15.83 9.63
N GLU A 104 -3.63 -16.97 10.15
CA GLU A 104 -4.78 -17.69 9.58
C GLU A 104 -6.13 -17.02 9.85
N GLN A 105 -6.29 -16.35 10.99
CA GLN A 105 -7.52 -15.63 11.32
C GLN A 105 -7.18 -14.32 12.02
N ILE A 106 -7.96 -13.28 11.74
CA ILE A 106 -7.82 -11.98 12.36
C ILE A 106 -9.18 -11.35 12.66
N ALA A 107 -9.32 -10.77 13.85
CA ALA A 107 -10.45 -9.93 14.20
C ALA A 107 -10.13 -8.47 13.88
N LEU A 108 -11.01 -7.79 13.18
CA LEU A 108 -10.83 -6.41 12.71
C LEU A 108 -12.07 -5.59 12.99
N LYS A 109 -11.89 -4.31 13.29
CA LYS A 109 -13.01 -3.36 13.37
C LYS A 109 -13.77 -3.37 12.05
N SER A 110 -15.09 -3.36 12.12
CA SER A 110 -15.95 -3.48 10.93
C SER A 110 -15.69 -2.41 9.85
N GLY A 111 -15.25 -1.22 10.25
CA GLY A 111 -14.84 -0.15 9.34
C GLY A 111 -13.56 -0.39 8.55
N ALA A 112 -12.82 -1.46 8.82
CA ALA A 112 -11.63 -1.84 8.06
C ALA A 112 -11.90 -2.88 6.97
N VAL A 113 -13.08 -3.55 6.99
CA VAL A 113 -13.38 -4.74 6.18
C VAL A 113 -14.37 -4.40 5.07
N VAL A 114 -14.00 -4.63 3.82
CA VAL A 114 -14.84 -4.42 2.64
C VAL A 114 -14.93 -5.70 1.79
N PRO A 115 -15.99 -5.89 0.98
CA PRO A 115 -16.02 -6.97 -0.01
C PRO A 115 -14.82 -6.89 -0.97
N ILE A 116 -14.36 -8.02 -1.50
CA ILE A 116 -13.41 -7.98 -2.63
C ILE A 116 -14.11 -7.46 -3.90
N PRO A 117 -13.37 -6.96 -4.92
CA PRO A 117 -13.94 -6.64 -6.21
C PRO A 117 -14.53 -7.87 -6.89
N GLU A 118 -15.53 -7.68 -7.76
CA GLU A 118 -16.20 -8.76 -8.46
C GLU A 118 -15.27 -9.50 -9.44
N GLY A 119 -15.30 -10.82 -9.41
CA GLY A 119 -14.48 -11.66 -10.30
C GLY A 119 -12.98 -11.68 -9.99
N VAL A 120 -12.55 -11.04 -8.89
CA VAL A 120 -11.15 -10.96 -8.49
C VAL A 120 -10.80 -12.10 -7.52
N SER A 121 -9.63 -12.70 -7.69
CA SER A 121 -9.10 -13.72 -6.76
C SER A 121 -8.70 -13.12 -5.41
N PHE A 122 -8.54 -13.95 -4.37
CA PHE A 122 -8.04 -13.48 -3.08
C PHE A 122 -6.61 -12.96 -3.19
N GLU A 123 -5.78 -13.59 -4.01
CA GLU A 123 -4.40 -13.20 -4.26
C GLU A 123 -4.30 -11.80 -4.86
N GLU A 124 -5.18 -11.47 -5.79
CA GLU A 124 -5.24 -10.14 -6.38
C GLU A 124 -5.86 -9.12 -5.41
N ALA A 125 -6.96 -9.48 -4.75
CA ALA A 125 -7.68 -8.59 -3.85
C ALA A 125 -6.80 -8.05 -2.71
N CYS A 126 -5.95 -8.89 -2.09
CA CYS A 126 -5.06 -8.45 -1.02
C CYS A 126 -3.93 -7.51 -1.50
N THR A 127 -3.75 -7.32 -2.80
CA THR A 127 -2.75 -6.37 -3.32
C THR A 127 -3.19 -4.91 -3.20
N LEU A 128 -4.49 -4.67 -3.03
CA LEU A 128 -5.09 -3.33 -3.10
C LEU A 128 -5.00 -2.51 -1.81
N PRO A 129 -5.37 -3.03 -0.61
CA PRO A 129 -5.75 -2.17 0.52
C PRO A 129 -4.69 -1.12 0.89
N MET A 130 -3.52 -1.50 1.38
CA MET A 130 -2.54 -0.57 1.92
C MET A 130 -2.00 0.39 0.86
N ASN A 131 -1.60 -0.12 -0.31
CA ASN A 131 -1.02 0.73 -1.36
C ASN A 131 -2.08 1.56 -2.09
N GLY A 132 -3.27 1.01 -2.32
CA GLY A 132 -4.40 1.75 -2.89
C GLY A 132 -4.84 2.89 -1.98
N LEU A 133 -5.00 2.61 -0.69
CA LEU A 133 -5.33 3.62 0.32
C LEU A 133 -4.22 4.67 0.46
N THR A 134 -2.94 4.26 0.41
CA THR A 134 -1.82 5.22 0.41
C THR A 134 -1.89 6.15 -0.79
N ALA A 135 -2.15 5.62 -1.99
CA ALA A 135 -2.27 6.42 -3.21
C ALA A 135 -3.48 7.38 -3.14
N LYS A 136 -4.65 6.90 -2.70
CA LYS A 136 -5.86 7.73 -2.54
C LYS A 136 -5.62 8.86 -1.54
N LEU A 137 -5.04 8.56 -0.39
CA LEU A 137 -4.73 9.55 0.64
C LEU A 137 -3.67 10.57 0.15
N SER A 138 -2.64 10.11 -0.60
CA SER A 138 -1.66 11.01 -1.21
C SER A 138 -2.31 12.01 -2.15
N LEU A 139 -3.25 11.57 -2.99
CA LEU A 139 -3.96 12.45 -3.93
C LEU A 139 -4.87 13.46 -3.19
N GLU A 140 -5.53 13.04 -2.11
CA GLU A 140 -6.30 13.95 -1.26
C GLU A 140 -5.41 15.04 -0.62
N LEU A 141 -4.21 14.67 -0.14
CA LEU A 141 -3.26 15.59 0.48
C LEU A 141 -2.64 16.57 -0.53
N LEU A 142 -2.41 16.12 -1.76
CA LEU A 142 -1.92 16.98 -2.84
C LEU A 142 -2.95 18.01 -3.27
N ASN A 143 -4.25 17.73 -3.13
CA ASN A 143 -5.37 18.62 -3.40
C ASN A 143 -5.30 19.31 -4.78
N LEU A 144 -5.06 18.51 -5.84
CA LEU A 144 -4.93 18.96 -7.22
C LEU A 144 -6.29 19.00 -7.92
N ASN A 145 -6.41 19.87 -8.92
CA ASN A 145 -7.58 20.00 -9.77
C ASN A 145 -7.43 19.22 -11.07
N SER A 146 -8.54 18.91 -11.73
CA SER A 146 -8.53 18.31 -13.07
C SER A 146 -7.72 19.19 -14.04
N GLY A 147 -6.82 18.57 -14.79
CA GLY A 147 -5.88 19.25 -15.70
C GLY A 147 -4.52 19.58 -15.07
N ASP A 148 -4.40 19.58 -13.74
CA ASP A 148 -3.11 19.83 -13.08
C ASP A 148 -2.11 18.71 -13.40
N LYS A 149 -0.83 19.06 -13.37
CA LYS A 149 0.30 18.16 -13.66
C LYS A 149 0.76 17.50 -12.37
N LEU A 150 0.68 16.19 -12.33
CA LEU A 150 1.18 15.34 -11.23
C LEU A 150 2.42 14.57 -11.67
N ALA A 151 3.55 14.80 -11.01
CA ALA A 151 4.72 13.92 -11.13
C ALA A 151 4.65 12.79 -10.11
N VAL A 152 4.94 11.56 -10.54
CA VAL A 152 4.96 10.36 -9.69
C VAL A 152 6.33 9.70 -9.80
N THR A 153 7.01 9.50 -8.67
CA THR A 153 8.25 8.72 -8.60
C THR A 153 7.98 7.31 -8.06
N GLY A 154 8.79 6.33 -8.47
CA GLY A 154 8.55 4.93 -8.14
C GLY A 154 7.33 4.35 -8.88
N SER A 155 7.03 4.87 -10.05
CA SER A 155 5.80 4.64 -10.82
C SER A 155 5.54 3.18 -11.17
N ALA A 156 6.58 2.39 -11.45
CA ALA A 156 6.44 0.96 -11.75
C ALA A 156 6.15 0.10 -10.51
N GLY A 157 6.31 0.64 -9.31
CA GLY A 157 5.97 -0.01 -8.04
C GLY A 157 4.46 -0.10 -7.81
N ALA A 158 4.03 -0.78 -6.74
CA ALA A 158 2.61 -0.93 -6.42
C ALA A 158 1.95 0.41 -6.12
N TYR A 159 2.52 1.20 -5.20
CA TYR A 159 2.04 2.54 -4.86
C TYR A 159 1.97 3.46 -6.09
N GLY A 160 3.08 3.60 -6.82
CA GLY A 160 3.13 4.47 -8.01
C GLY A 160 2.14 4.07 -9.09
N GLY A 161 1.94 2.77 -9.30
CA GLY A 161 0.95 2.28 -10.26
C GLY A 161 -0.49 2.59 -9.87
N TYR A 162 -0.84 2.56 -8.57
CA TYR A 162 -2.15 3.02 -8.10
C TYR A 162 -2.26 4.55 -8.18
N MET A 163 -1.19 5.30 -7.86
CA MET A 163 -1.15 6.75 -8.03
C MET A 163 -1.52 7.17 -9.45
N ILE A 164 -0.87 6.58 -10.47
CA ILE A 164 -1.15 6.87 -11.88
C ILE A 164 -2.63 6.63 -12.19
N GLN A 165 -3.12 5.43 -11.93
CA GLN A 165 -4.47 5.02 -12.31
C GLN A 165 -5.56 5.85 -11.63
N ILE A 166 -5.43 6.10 -10.32
CA ILE A 166 -6.40 6.90 -9.57
C ILE A 166 -6.33 8.36 -10.02
N ALA A 167 -5.14 8.93 -10.20
CA ALA A 167 -4.95 10.29 -10.70
C ALA A 167 -5.62 10.50 -12.07
N LYS A 168 -5.56 9.49 -12.96
CA LYS A 168 -6.27 9.55 -14.25
C LYS A 168 -7.79 9.61 -14.10
N THR A 169 -8.36 8.98 -13.06
CA THR A 169 -9.81 9.09 -12.79
C THR A 169 -10.23 10.49 -12.30
N LEU A 170 -9.26 11.26 -11.78
CA LEU A 170 -9.44 12.65 -11.34
C LEU A 170 -9.16 13.66 -12.44
N GLY A 171 -8.80 13.21 -13.66
CA GLY A 171 -8.51 14.08 -14.80
C GLY A 171 -7.14 14.76 -14.75
N LEU A 172 -6.21 14.27 -13.92
CA LEU A 172 -4.86 14.84 -13.84
C LEU A 172 -4.01 14.47 -15.07
N TYR A 173 -3.07 15.35 -15.42
CA TYR A 173 -2.00 15.05 -16.36
C TYR A 173 -0.84 14.40 -15.61
N VAL A 174 -0.61 13.11 -15.85
CA VAL A 174 0.31 12.30 -15.07
C VAL A 174 1.66 12.11 -15.76
N ILE A 175 2.73 12.54 -15.08
CA ILE A 175 4.13 12.39 -15.47
C ILE A 175 4.76 11.34 -14.60
N ALA A 176 5.20 10.23 -15.18
CA ALA A 176 5.70 9.07 -14.45
C ALA A 176 7.20 8.84 -14.69
N ASP A 177 7.95 8.53 -13.64
CA ASP A 177 9.32 8.05 -13.78
C ASP A 177 9.34 6.62 -14.33
N THR A 178 10.28 6.29 -15.22
CA THR A 178 10.36 4.95 -15.79
C THR A 178 11.77 4.51 -16.16
N SER A 179 11.97 3.20 -16.23
CA SER A 179 13.11 2.60 -16.94
C SER A 179 12.65 2.07 -18.30
N GLU A 180 13.57 1.84 -19.22
CA GLU A 180 13.24 1.34 -20.56
C GLU A 180 12.34 0.09 -20.52
N LYS A 181 12.65 -0.87 -19.65
CA LYS A 181 11.87 -2.10 -19.50
C LYS A 181 10.46 -1.91 -18.95
N ASP A 182 10.17 -0.78 -18.32
CA ASP A 182 8.88 -0.49 -17.67
C ASP A 182 7.98 0.43 -18.51
N GLN A 183 8.44 0.93 -19.66
CA GLN A 183 7.69 1.90 -20.48
C GLN A 183 6.29 1.41 -20.88
N ASN A 184 6.19 0.16 -21.33
CA ASN A 184 4.90 -0.43 -21.70
C ASN A 184 3.96 -0.54 -20.51
N LEU A 185 4.48 -0.92 -19.34
CA LEU A 185 3.71 -0.95 -18.09
C LEU A 185 3.20 0.45 -17.73
N ILE A 186 4.07 1.45 -17.69
CA ILE A 186 3.70 2.81 -17.33
C ILE A 186 2.64 3.37 -18.29
N LYS A 187 2.80 3.14 -19.58
CA LYS A 187 1.80 3.51 -20.59
C LYS A 187 0.45 2.81 -20.36
N SER A 188 0.47 1.50 -20.07
CA SER A 188 -0.76 0.74 -19.81
C SER A 188 -1.49 1.18 -18.53
N LEU A 189 -0.78 1.74 -17.56
CA LEU A 189 -1.34 2.33 -16.34
C LEU A 189 -1.98 3.69 -16.59
N GLY A 190 -1.76 4.31 -17.77
CA GLY A 190 -2.41 5.53 -18.19
C GLY A 190 -1.60 6.81 -17.99
N ALA A 191 -0.29 6.73 -17.73
CA ALA A 191 0.54 7.93 -17.67
C ALA A 191 0.57 8.67 -19.02
N ASP A 192 0.44 10.00 -18.97
CA ASP A 192 0.46 10.85 -20.17
C ASP A 192 1.88 11.07 -20.69
N LEU A 193 2.85 11.11 -19.77
CA LEU A 193 4.26 11.28 -20.07
C LEU A 193 5.11 10.36 -19.20
N SER A 194 6.05 9.65 -19.81
CA SER A 194 7.06 8.87 -19.10
C SER A 194 8.45 9.43 -19.35
N LEU A 195 9.21 9.63 -18.29
CA LEU A 195 10.55 10.20 -18.30
C LEU A 195 11.53 9.26 -17.57
N PRO A 196 12.83 9.30 -17.88
CA PRO A 196 13.85 8.52 -17.19
C PRO A 196 13.81 8.74 -15.67
N ARG A 197 13.96 7.66 -14.90
CA ARG A 197 13.90 7.69 -13.42
C ARG A 197 15.17 8.27 -12.78
N GLY A 198 15.08 8.62 -11.51
CA GLY A 198 16.18 9.15 -10.70
C GLY A 198 16.34 10.66 -10.85
N GLU A 199 17.57 11.16 -10.75
CA GLU A 199 17.86 12.60 -10.86
C GLU A 199 17.55 13.16 -12.27
N GLU A 200 17.69 12.35 -13.30
CA GLU A 200 17.29 12.70 -14.68
C GLU A 200 15.79 12.99 -14.79
N PHE A 201 14.96 12.37 -13.97
CA PHE A 201 13.52 12.63 -13.95
C PHE A 201 13.20 14.10 -13.67
N ILE A 202 13.85 14.65 -12.65
CA ILE A 202 13.66 16.06 -12.24
C ILE A 202 14.14 17.01 -13.33
N LYS A 203 15.32 16.74 -13.90
CA LYS A 203 15.89 17.53 -15.00
C LYS A 203 14.95 17.58 -16.21
N HIS A 204 14.45 16.43 -16.66
CA HIS A 204 13.55 16.37 -17.81
C HIS A 204 12.16 16.97 -17.53
N ILE A 205 11.68 16.97 -16.28
CA ILE A 205 10.49 17.72 -15.89
C ILE A 205 10.74 19.21 -16.13
N LEU A 206 11.85 19.76 -15.61
CA LEU A 206 12.16 21.19 -15.70
C LEU A 206 12.47 21.65 -17.14
N GLU A 207 13.08 20.80 -17.97
CA GLU A 207 13.27 21.08 -19.40
C GLU A 207 11.93 21.21 -20.15
N ARG A 208 10.91 20.45 -19.76
CA ARG A 208 9.61 20.43 -20.41
C ARG A 208 8.58 21.37 -19.76
N PHE A 209 8.72 21.57 -18.47
CA PHE A 209 7.89 22.45 -17.65
C PHE A 209 8.82 23.33 -16.79
N PRO A 210 9.32 24.45 -17.32
CA PRO A 210 10.32 25.28 -16.62
C PRO A 210 9.85 25.83 -15.27
N GLU A 211 8.55 26.02 -15.08
CA GLU A 211 7.94 26.44 -13.80
C GLU A 211 7.79 25.28 -12.80
N GLY A 212 7.95 24.04 -13.24
CA GLY A 212 7.69 22.82 -12.49
C GLY A 212 6.25 22.30 -12.68
N VAL A 213 5.91 21.29 -11.86
CA VAL A 213 4.59 20.62 -11.84
C VAL A 213 3.75 21.11 -10.66
N ASP A 214 2.42 20.93 -10.76
CA ASP A 214 1.46 21.36 -9.74
C ASP A 214 1.58 20.50 -8.46
N GLY A 215 1.87 19.20 -8.63
CA GLY A 215 2.08 18.30 -7.52
C GLY A 215 3.09 17.20 -7.81
N LEU A 216 3.72 16.70 -6.74
CA LEU A 216 4.65 15.57 -6.81
C LEU A 216 4.36 14.56 -5.70
N ALA A 217 4.21 13.29 -6.10
CA ALA A 217 4.07 12.16 -5.20
C ALA A 217 5.36 11.32 -5.20
N ASP A 218 6.13 11.39 -4.12
CA ASP A 218 7.41 10.71 -4.02
C ASP A 218 7.30 9.33 -3.40
N GLY A 219 7.19 8.31 -4.26
CA GLY A 219 7.22 6.89 -3.89
C GLY A 219 8.62 6.25 -3.97
N ALA A 220 9.58 6.94 -4.57
CA ALA A 220 10.97 6.47 -4.72
C ALA A 220 11.91 6.99 -3.62
N LEU A 221 11.42 7.85 -2.72
CA LEU A 221 12.20 8.47 -1.64
C LEU A 221 13.35 9.34 -2.16
N LEU A 222 13.10 10.10 -3.21
CA LEU A 222 14.05 11.11 -3.70
C LEU A 222 14.15 12.29 -2.75
N ASN A 223 13.08 12.53 -1.96
CA ASN A 223 13.02 13.55 -0.91
C ASN A 223 13.40 14.95 -1.46
N GLU A 224 14.38 15.62 -0.82
CA GLU A 224 14.83 16.97 -1.21
C GLU A 224 15.25 17.08 -2.69
N LYS A 225 15.77 16.01 -3.29
CA LYS A 225 16.17 16.00 -4.71
C LYS A 225 14.99 16.18 -5.67
N ALA A 226 13.78 15.81 -5.25
CA ALA A 226 12.59 15.93 -6.07
C ALA A 226 11.88 17.29 -5.92
N VAL A 227 12.18 18.06 -4.89
CA VAL A 227 11.50 19.33 -4.58
C VAL A 227 11.63 20.34 -5.71
N ALA A 228 12.77 20.39 -6.39
CA ALA A 228 13.01 21.32 -7.49
C ALA A 228 12.00 21.19 -8.64
N ALA A 229 11.40 20.00 -8.83
CA ALA A 229 10.40 19.77 -9.88
C ALA A 229 9.02 20.38 -9.57
N VAL A 230 8.76 20.79 -8.33
CA VAL A 230 7.47 21.37 -7.93
C VAL A 230 7.48 22.88 -8.14
N LYS A 231 6.44 23.43 -8.76
CA LYS A 231 6.28 24.88 -8.96
C LYS A 231 6.12 25.62 -7.62
N ASN A 232 6.31 26.94 -7.63
CA ASN A 232 5.97 27.80 -6.49
C ASN A 232 4.48 27.63 -6.13
N GLY A 233 4.16 27.46 -4.85
CA GLY A 233 2.80 27.22 -4.36
C GLY A 233 2.22 25.85 -4.72
N GLY A 234 3.04 24.93 -5.28
CA GLY A 234 2.62 23.56 -5.59
C GLY A 234 2.56 22.67 -4.34
N SER A 235 2.27 21.39 -4.54
CA SER A 235 2.14 20.41 -3.45
C SER A 235 3.13 19.26 -3.60
N PHE A 236 3.70 18.82 -2.47
CA PHE A 236 4.60 17.66 -2.40
C PHE A 236 4.10 16.69 -1.34
N THR A 237 3.98 15.43 -1.68
CA THR A 237 3.73 14.37 -0.69
C THR A 237 4.74 13.25 -0.82
N ALA A 238 5.18 12.70 0.31
CA ALA A 238 6.09 11.57 0.34
C ALA A 238 5.55 10.46 1.24
N VAL A 239 5.90 9.23 0.89
CA VAL A 239 5.81 8.11 1.79
C VAL A 239 7.02 8.10 2.74
N ARG A 240 6.89 7.53 3.95
CA ARG A 240 7.95 7.40 4.96
C ARG A 240 8.45 8.70 5.60
N GLY A 241 7.68 9.77 5.57
CA GLY A 241 7.82 10.85 6.53
C GLY A 241 8.78 11.98 6.18
N TYR A 242 9.15 12.17 4.92
CA TYR A 242 9.85 13.39 4.51
C TYR A 242 8.95 14.60 4.68
N GLN A 243 9.45 15.64 5.39
CA GLN A 243 8.67 16.84 5.74
C GLN A 243 8.99 18.04 4.86
N GLY A 244 10.08 17.99 4.12
CA GLY A 244 10.59 19.15 3.38
C GLY A 244 11.12 20.26 4.29
N THR A 245 11.69 21.27 3.65
CA THR A 245 12.02 22.56 4.28
C THR A 245 11.10 23.59 3.64
N ALA A 246 10.53 24.48 4.44
CA ALA A 246 9.64 25.52 3.94
C ALA A 246 10.36 26.38 2.90
N GLU A 247 9.92 26.28 1.64
CA GLU A 247 10.45 27.05 0.51
C GLU A 247 9.39 27.24 -0.57
N ARG A 248 9.46 28.31 -1.31
CA ARG A 248 8.65 28.59 -2.50
C ARG A 248 7.14 28.36 -2.29
N ASP A 249 6.64 28.53 -1.07
CA ASP A 249 5.24 28.29 -0.68
C ASP A 249 4.74 26.86 -1.03
N ILE A 250 5.64 25.88 -1.13
CA ILE A 250 5.29 24.50 -1.40
C ILE A 250 4.60 23.89 -0.18
N ASN A 251 3.42 23.27 -0.41
CA ASN A 251 2.71 22.51 0.61
C ASN A 251 3.31 21.09 0.75
N PHE A 252 4.13 20.87 1.79
CA PHE A 252 4.71 19.57 2.10
C PHE A 252 3.78 18.77 2.99
N THR A 253 3.46 17.56 2.57
CA THR A 253 2.62 16.62 3.31
C THR A 253 3.27 15.23 3.41
N GLN A 254 2.81 14.45 4.39
CA GLN A 254 3.26 13.07 4.60
C GLN A 254 2.06 12.13 4.54
N THR A 255 2.17 11.09 3.73
CA THR A 255 1.10 10.09 3.65
C THR A 255 1.29 8.98 4.66
N TRP A 256 0.38 8.89 5.64
CA TRP A 256 0.37 7.89 6.70
C TRP A 256 -0.98 7.17 6.81
N VAL A 257 -1.14 6.06 6.10
CA VAL A 257 -2.39 5.25 6.18
C VAL A 257 -2.62 4.64 7.56
N ARG A 258 -1.56 4.34 8.30
CA ARG A 258 -1.64 3.71 9.63
C ARG A 258 -2.26 4.59 10.72
N THR A 259 -2.45 5.88 10.49
CA THR A 259 -3.14 6.80 11.42
C THR A 259 -4.64 6.83 11.21
N GLN A 260 -5.15 6.01 10.29
CA GLN A 260 -6.54 5.95 9.87
C GLN A 260 -7.13 4.58 10.25
N ASP A 261 -7.80 4.47 11.37
CA ASP A 261 -8.29 3.18 11.90
C ASP A 261 -9.43 2.57 11.07
N CYS A 262 -10.23 3.40 10.41
CA CYS A 262 -11.41 2.96 9.66
C CYS A 262 -11.47 3.69 8.34
N MET A 263 -11.09 3.03 7.26
CA MET A 263 -11.08 3.59 5.91
C MET A 263 -12.06 2.88 4.97
N TYR A 264 -13.19 2.39 5.52
CA TYR A 264 -14.19 1.63 4.76
C TYR A 264 -14.57 2.34 3.46
N GLU A 265 -15.02 3.60 3.54
CA GLU A 265 -15.47 4.34 2.37
C GLU A 265 -14.39 4.49 1.31
N LYS A 266 -13.16 4.82 1.73
CA LYS A 266 -12.03 4.98 0.81
C LYS A 266 -11.64 3.66 0.15
N LEU A 267 -11.65 2.56 0.91
CA LEU A 267 -11.34 1.24 0.37
C LEU A 267 -12.47 0.70 -0.51
N ASP A 268 -13.74 0.96 -0.16
CA ASP A 268 -14.90 0.61 -1.00
C ASP A 268 -14.92 1.41 -2.31
N ASP A 269 -14.52 2.68 -2.28
CA ASP A 269 -14.35 3.47 -3.50
C ASP A 269 -13.27 2.87 -4.42
N LEU A 270 -12.14 2.45 -3.86
CA LEU A 270 -11.10 1.74 -4.62
C LEU A 270 -11.62 0.43 -5.22
N ARG A 271 -12.40 -0.34 -4.46
CA ARG A 271 -13.09 -1.53 -4.95
C ARG A 271 -13.99 -1.21 -6.15
N LYS A 272 -14.77 -0.12 -6.06
CA LYS A 272 -15.62 0.34 -7.17
C LYS A 272 -14.82 0.73 -8.41
N LEU A 273 -13.64 1.37 -8.22
CA LEU A 273 -12.75 1.69 -9.34
C LEU A 273 -12.21 0.42 -10.02
N VAL A 274 -11.91 -0.63 -9.26
CA VAL A 274 -11.52 -1.93 -9.82
C VAL A 274 -12.69 -2.55 -10.61
N ASN A 275 -13.90 -2.58 -10.04
CA ASN A 275 -15.10 -3.11 -10.73
C ASN A 275 -15.41 -2.34 -12.03
N ALA A 276 -15.10 -1.04 -12.05
CA ALA A 276 -15.25 -0.20 -13.25
C ALA A 276 -14.07 -0.30 -14.25
N ASN A 277 -13.12 -1.21 -14.03
CA ASN A 277 -11.90 -1.36 -14.82
C ASN A 277 -11.06 -0.06 -14.92
N LYS A 278 -11.13 0.80 -13.92
CA LYS A 278 -10.33 2.04 -13.83
C LYS A 278 -9.02 1.83 -13.07
N VAL A 279 -8.96 0.80 -12.22
CA VAL A 279 -7.78 0.40 -11.47
C VAL A 279 -7.57 -1.10 -11.67
N SER A 280 -6.38 -1.49 -12.11
CA SER A 280 -5.96 -2.88 -12.26
C SER A 280 -5.15 -3.32 -11.05
N LEU A 281 -5.35 -4.56 -10.64
CA LEU A 281 -4.59 -5.21 -9.57
C LEU A 281 -3.38 -5.93 -10.17
N ARG A 282 -2.23 -5.86 -9.48
CA ARG A 282 -1.00 -6.46 -10.00
C ARG A 282 -0.42 -7.44 -8.99
N LEU A 283 -0.71 -8.71 -9.20
CA LEU A 283 -0.05 -9.82 -8.53
C LEU A 283 1.25 -10.15 -9.27
N ALA A 284 2.38 -10.23 -8.55
CA ALA A 284 3.67 -10.58 -9.13
C ALA A 284 4.01 -12.05 -8.91
N ASP A 285 3.78 -12.56 -7.69
CA ASP A 285 4.04 -13.96 -7.34
C ASP A 285 3.33 -14.33 -6.02
N THR A 286 3.19 -15.64 -5.77
CA THR A 286 2.58 -16.21 -4.57
C THR A 286 3.51 -17.19 -3.88
N PHE A 287 3.51 -17.16 -2.55
CA PHE A 287 4.34 -18.02 -1.71
C PHE A 287 3.50 -18.70 -0.63
N SER A 288 3.87 -19.92 -0.26
CA SER A 288 3.31 -20.56 0.94
C SER A 288 3.85 -19.90 2.22
N PRO A 289 3.21 -20.07 3.37
CA PRO A 289 3.72 -19.58 4.65
C PRO A 289 5.12 -20.06 4.99
N SER A 290 5.49 -21.28 4.60
CA SER A 290 6.83 -21.83 4.79
C SER A 290 7.92 -21.17 3.92
N GLN A 291 7.52 -20.49 2.87
CA GLN A 291 8.42 -19.76 1.94
C GLN A 291 8.52 -18.25 2.27
N VAL A 292 8.01 -17.80 3.41
CA VAL A 292 7.97 -16.37 3.77
C VAL A 292 9.37 -15.72 3.74
N SER A 293 10.39 -16.43 4.21
CA SER A 293 11.79 -15.93 4.16
C SER A 293 12.27 -15.71 2.72
N GLU A 294 11.94 -16.62 1.81
CA GLU A 294 12.23 -16.49 0.37
C GLU A 294 11.46 -15.31 -0.23
N ALA A 295 10.18 -15.19 0.08
CA ALA A 295 9.34 -14.09 -0.39
C ALA A 295 9.89 -12.72 0.04
N HIS A 296 10.36 -12.57 1.29
CA HIS A 296 11.01 -11.35 1.76
C HIS A 296 12.35 -11.09 1.06
N LYS A 297 13.19 -12.11 0.86
CA LYS A 297 14.43 -12.00 0.05
C LYS A 297 14.13 -11.55 -1.38
N ARG A 298 13.10 -12.13 -2.00
CA ARG A 298 12.65 -11.76 -3.35
C ARG A 298 12.17 -10.31 -3.41
N PHE A 299 11.45 -9.85 -2.36
CA PHE A 299 11.03 -8.45 -2.26
C PHE A 299 12.24 -7.50 -2.15
N GLU A 300 13.18 -7.79 -1.27
CA GLU A 300 14.38 -6.97 -1.02
C GLU A 300 15.33 -6.90 -2.22
N SER A 301 15.37 -7.92 -3.07
CA SER A 301 16.15 -7.89 -4.31
C SER A 301 15.64 -6.89 -5.35
N GLY A 302 14.47 -6.31 -5.11
CA GLY A 302 13.86 -5.29 -5.95
C GLY A 302 13.33 -5.83 -7.28
N GLY A 303 12.93 -4.92 -8.17
CA GLY A 303 12.47 -5.28 -9.51
C GLY A 303 11.09 -5.96 -9.55
N VAL A 304 10.35 -5.99 -8.45
CA VAL A 304 8.98 -6.51 -8.40
C VAL A 304 8.04 -5.54 -9.08
N ARG A 305 7.19 -6.05 -10.01
CA ARG A 305 6.19 -5.26 -10.74
C ARG A 305 4.79 -5.74 -10.41
N GLY A 306 4.33 -5.43 -9.21
CA GLY A 306 3.12 -5.92 -8.57
C GLY A 306 3.40 -6.23 -7.11
N ARG A 307 2.63 -7.16 -6.54
CA ARG A 307 2.76 -7.54 -5.13
C ARG A 307 3.14 -9.01 -5.01
N LEU A 308 4.00 -9.31 -4.04
CA LEU A 308 4.22 -10.67 -3.56
C LEU A 308 3.19 -10.98 -2.49
N VAL A 309 2.62 -12.16 -2.54
CA VAL A 309 1.51 -12.57 -1.68
C VAL A 309 1.83 -13.88 -0.98
N ILE A 310 1.56 -13.94 0.31
CA ILE A 310 1.58 -15.18 1.11
C ILE A 310 0.17 -15.76 1.06
N LYS A 311 0.05 -16.98 0.59
CA LYS A 311 -1.22 -17.71 0.49
C LYS A 311 -1.32 -18.75 1.61
N PHE A 312 -2.25 -18.51 2.53
CA PHE A 312 -2.63 -19.47 3.57
C PHE A 312 -3.63 -20.48 2.97
N ASN A 313 -3.47 -21.74 3.30
CA ASN A 313 -4.35 -22.80 2.79
C ASN A 313 -5.65 -22.89 3.61
#